data_8431b3cf5e9faae1c55068dcd82b9a3d
#
_entry.id   8431b3cf5e9faae1c55068dcd82b9a3d
#
_cell.length_a   1.000
_cell.length_b   1.000
_cell.length_c   1.000
_cell.angle_alpha   90.00
_cell.angle_beta   90.00
_cell.angle_gamma   90.00
#
_symmetry.space_group_name_H-M   'P 1'
#
loop_
_entity.id
_entity.type
_entity.pdbx_description
1 polymer ?
#
loop_
_entity_poly.entity_id
_entity_poly.type
_entity_poly.pdbx_seq_one_letter_code
_entity_poly.pdbx_strand_id
1 'polypeptide(L)'
;MANISAKEVAELRKKTGCGMMECKKALVEANGDMDEAIKVLRERGIAVAAKKADRIAAEGLVDIAIEGNTGAIIEVNSETDFVAKNDTFKTFVADLLHIIIANKPADVAALLACTYAGEQTVEAKLKELIFTIGENMSIRRFDIIEGDLVSYIHGKGQIGVIVKFNADAAAAANEGYAEAKKNVALHIAAQQMVPYISRADVPADVIAEEKSVLLAQLANDPANAKKPQQVLEKIVEGRLGKFFEANCLMEQEYVKAENKETVAKYLENTGKAFGGAIELVSFFRYEKGEGLQKREEDFAAEIEKMVNNH
;
A
#
# COMPACT_ATOMS: atom_id res chain seq x y z
N MET A 1 33.78 -24.59 28.41
CA MET A 1 33.08 -23.89 27.30
C MET A 1 33.04 -24.87 26.12
N ALA A 2 31.87 -25.10 25.55
CA ALA A 2 31.72 -25.94 24.39
C ALA A 2 32.60 -25.40 23.23
N ASN A 3 33.36 -26.30 22.60
CA ASN A 3 34.22 -25.90 21.48
C ASN A 3 33.37 -25.90 20.20
N ILE A 4 32.70 -24.76 19.94
CA ILE A 4 31.79 -24.60 18.80
C ILE A 4 32.61 -24.53 17.51
N SER A 5 32.37 -25.47 16.61
CA SER A 5 33.05 -25.53 15.31
C SER A 5 32.45 -24.55 14.30
N ALA A 6 33.26 -24.11 13.33
CA ALA A 6 32.78 -23.26 12.23
C ALA A 6 31.67 -23.93 11.40
N LYS A 7 31.64 -25.27 11.36
CA LYS A 7 30.63 -26.07 10.67
C LYS A 7 29.26 -25.95 11.34
N GLU A 8 29.20 -26.06 12.68
CA GLU A 8 27.96 -25.90 13.46
C GLU A 8 27.39 -24.47 13.32
N VAL A 9 28.28 -23.46 13.36
CA VAL A 9 27.89 -22.06 13.13
C VAL A 9 27.30 -21.88 11.72
N ALA A 10 27.95 -22.47 10.69
CA ALA A 10 27.46 -22.39 9.32
C ALA A 10 26.12 -23.11 9.13
N GLU A 11 25.93 -24.27 9.81
CA GLU A 11 24.66 -24.99 9.80
C GLU A 11 23.53 -24.22 10.45
N LEU A 12 23.75 -23.65 11.63
CA LEU A 12 22.76 -22.82 12.33
C LEU A 12 22.41 -21.58 11.49
N ARG A 13 23.43 -20.94 10.87
CA ARG A 13 23.19 -19.83 9.94
C ARG A 13 22.33 -20.22 8.75
N LYS A 14 22.58 -21.40 8.16
CA LYS A 14 21.77 -21.90 7.04
C LYS A 14 20.31 -22.14 7.44
N LYS A 15 20.07 -22.61 8.66
CA LYS A 15 18.72 -22.86 9.19
C LYS A 15 17.96 -21.58 9.56
N THR A 16 18.66 -20.57 10.08
CA THR A 16 18.03 -19.39 10.69
C THR A 16 18.20 -18.10 9.89
N GLY A 17 19.13 -18.05 8.92
CA GLY A 17 19.49 -16.84 8.20
C GLY A 17 20.22 -15.78 9.03
N CYS A 18 20.42 -15.99 10.34
CA CYS A 18 21.02 -15.03 11.25
C CYS A 18 22.50 -14.79 10.96
N GLY A 19 23.04 -13.67 11.43
CA GLY A 19 24.44 -13.32 11.30
C GLY A 19 25.38 -14.34 11.95
N MET A 20 26.56 -14.59 11.37
CA MET A 20 27.50 -15.62 11.82
C MET A 20 27.91 -15.47 13.28
N MET A 21 28.12 -14.23 13.74
CA MET A 21 28.49 -13.96 15.13
C MET A 21 27.33 -14.21 16.12
N GLU A 22 26.09 -13.93 15.72
CA GLU A 22 24.91 -14.22 16.52
C GLU A 22 24.66 -15.71 16.63
N CYS A 23 24.82 -16.46 15.54
CA CYS A 23 24.78 -17.94 15.56
C CYS A 23 25.86 -18.52 16.49
N LYS A 24 27.09 -18.00 16.43
CA LYS A 24 28.17 -18.45 17.32
C LYS A 24 27.85 -18.18 18.79
N LYS A 25 27.37 -16.98 19.12
CA LYS A 25 26.98 -16.63 20.51
C LYS A 25 25.85 -17.51 21.03
N ALA A 26 24.83 -17.74 20.19
CA ALA A 26 23.70 -18.61 20.55
C ALA A 26 24.14 -20.05 20.81
N LEU A 27 25.00 -20.64 19.97
CA LEU A 27 25.56 -21.97 20.18
C LEU A 27 26.42 -22.08 21.44
N VAL A 28 27.21 -21.05 21.74
CA VAL A 28 27.99 -21.03 23.00
C VAL A 28 27.07 -21.03 24.20
N GLU A 29 26.01 -20.22 24.20
CA GLU A 29 25.01 -20.13 25.27
C GLU A 29 24.23 -21.44 25.42
N ALA A 30 23.87 -22.06 24.31
CA ALA A 30 23.19 -23.35 24.23
C ALA A 30 24.14 -24.57 24.43
N ASN A 31 25.43 -24.36 24.80
CA ASN A 31 26.42 -25.41 24.96
C ASN A 31 26.57 -26.36 23.76
N GLY A 32 26.31 -25.86 22.54
CA GLY A 32 26.37 -26.62 21.29
C GLY A 32 25.05 -27.27 20.89
N ASP A 33 24.00 -27.19 21.68
CA ASP A 33 22.68 -27.69 21.31
C ASP A 33 22.06 -26.81 20.24
N MET A 34 21.72 -27.42 19.09
CA MET A 34 21.23 -26.70 17.91
C MET A 34 19.80 -26.16 18.12
N ASP A 35 18.93 -26.94 18.75
CA ASP A 35 17.53 -26.58 18.96
C ASP A 35 17.41 -25.50 20.03
N GLU A 36 18.19 -25.59 21.08
CA GLU A 36 18.27 -24.56 22.13
C GLU A 36 18.87 -23.26 21.57
N ALA A 37 19.89 -23.34 20.71
CA ALA A 37 20.45 -22.18 20.03
C ALA A 37 19.41 -21.45 19.13
N ILE A 38 18.53 -22.20 18.48
CA ILE A 38 17.40 -21.62 17.70
C ILE A 38 16.45 -20.86 18.64
N LYS A 39 16.12 -21.40 19.82
CA LYS A 39 15.26 -20.70 20.80
C LYS A 39 15.92 -19.41 21.30
N VAL A 40 17.20 -19.47 21.67
CA VAL A 40 17.99 -18.30 22.06
C VAL A 40 17.95 -17.21 20.97
N LEU A 41 18.10 -17.59 19.69
CA LEU A 41 18.01 -16.64 18.57
C LEU A 41 16.62 -16.05 18.44
N ARG A 42 15.55 -16.82 18.65
CA ARG A 42 14.17 -16.32 18.64
C ARG A 42 13.93 -15.30 19.75
N GLU A 43 14.35 -15.59 20.98
CA GLU A 43 14.22 -14.68 22.13
C GLU A 43 14.97 -13.37 21.90
N ARG A 44 16.21 -13.45 21.38
CA ARG A 44 16.97 -12.27 20.98
C ARG A 44 16.29 -11.49 19.87
N GLY A 45 15.69 -12.17 18.92
CA GLY A 45 14.92 -11.56 17.83
C GLY A 45 13.77 -10.70 18.35
N ILE A 46 13.01 -11.17 19.33
CA ILE A 46 11.94 -10.42 19.98
C ILE A 46 12.48 -9.14 20.63
N ALA A 47 13.60 -9.26 21.40
CA ALA A 47 14.20 -8.11 22.08
C ALA A 47 14.78 -7.07 21.11
N VAL A 48 15.36 -7.50 19.98
CA VAL A 48 15.89 -6.62 18.94
C VAL A 48 14.77 -5.93 18.19
N ALA A 49 13.70 -6.64 17.83
CA ALA A 49 12.53 -6.06 17.18
C ALA A 49 11.90 -4.97 18.05
N ALA A 50 11.72 -5.22 19.36
CA ALA A 50 11.20 -4.22 20.30
C ALA A 50 12.06 -2.95 20.36
N LYS A 51 13.39 -3.08 20.34
CA LYS A 51 14.31 -1.92 20.34
C LYS A 51 14.29 -1.10 19.06
N LYS A 52 13.82 -1.70 17.96
CA LYS A 52 13.76 -1.03 16.65
C LYS A 52 12.38 -0.48 16.31
N ALA A 53 11.35 -0.85 17.07
CA ALA A 53 9.95 -0.52 16.77
C ALA A 53 9.71 0.99 16.57
N ASP A 54 10.44 1.85 17.28
CA ASP A 54 10.30 3.31 17.18
C ASP A 54 11.07 3.95 16.01
N ARG A 55 11.81 3.14 15.22
CA ARG A 55 12.53 3.67 14.07
C ARG A 55 11.59 3.95 12.92
N ILE A 56 11.80 5.09 12.24
CA ILE A 56 11.02 5.48 11.09
C ILE A 56 11.22 4.47 9.97
N ALA A 57 10.13 3.85 9.54
CA ALA A 57 10.05 2.90 8.42
C ALA A 57 9.03 3.45 7.42
N ALA A 58 9.46 4.29 6.48
CA ALA A 58 8.62 4.92 5.45
C ALA A 58 8.91 4.38 4.04
N GLU A 59 9.93 3.53 3.91
CA GLU A 59 10.22 2.74 2.72
C GLU A 59 9.47 1.41 2.76
N GLY A 60 9.77 0.46 1.88
CA GLY A 60 9.06 -0.81 1.78
C GLY A 60 8.39 -0.98 0.43
N LEU A 61 7.28 -1.69 0.39
CA LEU A 61 6.50 -1.86 -0.85
C LEU A 61 5.00 -2.03 -0.59
N VAL A 62 4.23 -1.72 -1.62
CA VAL A 62 2.83 -2.12 -1.77
C VAL A 62 2.78 -3.30 -2.73
N ASP A 63 2.02 -4.33 -2.40
CA ASP A 63 1.81 -5.47 -3.27
C ASP A 63 0.35 -5.94 -3.27
N ILE A 64 -0.02 -6.72 -4.30
CA ILE A 64 -1.41 -7.16 -4.53
C ILE A 64 -1.40 -8.61 -5.03
N ALA A 65 -2.31 -9.41 -4.48
CA ALA A 65 -2.63 -10.72 -5.04
C ALA A 65 -4.13 -10.83 -5.31
N ILE A 66 -4.49 -11.61 -6.34
CA ILE A 66 -5.88 -11.96 -6.67
C ILE A 66 -5.93 -13.47 -6.86
N GLU A 67 -6.77 -14.15 -6.09
CA GLU A 67 -7.01 -15.58 -6.18
C GLU A 67 -8.51 -15.82 -6.39
N GLY A 68 -8.87 -16.33 -7.57
CA GLY A 68 -10.25 -16.45 -7.98
C GLY A 68 -10.96 -15.10 -8.04
N ASN A 69 -11.93 -14.90 -7.17
CA ASN A 69 -12.69 -13.65 -7.05
C ASN A 69 -12.32 -12.82 -5.78
N THR A 70 -11.31 -13.23 -5.04
CA THR A 70 -10.84 -12.52 -3.84
C THR A 70 -9.48 -11.90 -4.12
N GLY A 71 -9.35 -10.62 -3.84
CA GLY A 71 -8.09 -9.90 -3.94
C GLY A 71 -7.72 -9.26 -2.62
N ALA A 72 -6.41 -9.08 -2.40
CA ALA A 72 -5.89 -8.33 -1.28
C ALA A 72 -4.80 -7.36 -1.76
N ILE A 73 -4.75 -6.19 -1.14
CA ILE A 73 -3.68 -5.20 -1.25
C ILE A 73 -3.04 -5.01 0.11
N ILE A 74 -1.72 -4.91 0.17
CA ILE A 74 -0.98 -4.74 1.42
C ILE A 74 0.11 -3.69 1.26
N GLU A 75 0.39 -2.96 2.35
CA GLU A 75 1.58 -2.12 2.49
C GLU A 75 2.43 -2.62 3.66
N VAL A 76 3.67 -2.99 3.36
CA VAL A 76 4.67 -3.38 4.36
C VAL A 76 5.85 -2.42 4.26
N ASN A 77 6.16 -1.76 5.38
CA ASN A 77 7.20 -0.74 5.45
C ASN A 77 8.52 -1.29 6.00
N SER A 78 9.63 -0.66 5.60
CA SER A 78 11.01 -0.88 6.04
C SER A 78 11.73 0.45 6.23
N GLU A 79 12.92 0.43 6.87
CA GLU A 79 13.72 1.66 7.05
C GLU A 79 14.33 2.15 5.72
N THR A 80 14.73 1.22 4.83
CA THR A 80 15.39 1.54 3.56
C THR A 80 14.75 0.88 2.35
N ASP A 81 15.00 1.45 1.18
CA ASP A 81 14.58 0.87 -0.10
C ASP A 81 15.40 -0.36 -0.51
N PHE A 82 16.58 -0.58 0.11
CA PHE A 82 17.36 -1.79 -0.09
C PHE A 82 16.63 -3.03 0.43
N VAL A 83 15.97 -2.92 1.60
CA VAL A 83 15.14 -4.00 2.13
C VAL A 83 13.95 -4.28 1.23
N ALA A 84 13.30 -3.23 0.71
CA ALA A 84 12.19 -3.37 -0.24
C ALA A 84 12.57 -4.15 -1.52
N LYS A 85 13.86 -4.14 -1.91
CA LYS A 85 14.40 -4.88 -3.06
C LYS A 85 14.85 -6.30 -2.72
N ASN A 86 14.97 -6.63 -1.43
CA ASN A 86 15.42 -7.93 -0.94
C ASN A 86 14.39 -9.02 -1.21
N ASP A 87 14.82 -10.13 -1.78
CA ASP A 87 13.92 -11.23 -2.17
C ASP A 87 13.25 -11.90 -0.96
N THR A 88 13.93 -11.99 0.20
CA THR A 88 13.33 -12.53 1.43
C THR A 88 12.17 -11.64 1.90
N PHE A 89 12.34 -10.32 1.83
CA PHE A 89 11.28 -9.36 2.16
C PHE A 89 10.09 -9.46 1.19
N LYS A 90 10.36 -9.52 -0.12
CA LYS A 90 9.30 -9.68 -1.13
C LYS A 90 8.54 -10.99 -0.97
N THR A 91 9.25 -12.10 -0.71
CA THR A 91 8.61 -13.39 -0.44
C THR A 91 7.70 -13.30 0.78
N PHE A 92 8.16 -12.67 1.86
CA PHE A 92 7.33 -12.45 3.05
C PHE A 92 6.06 -11.66 2.73
N VAL A 93 6.14 -10.59 1.94
CA VAL A 93 4.97 -9.80 1.55
C VAL A 93 4.00 -10.61 0.68
N ALA A 94 4.51 -11.40 -0.26
CA ALA A 94 3.69 -12.29 -1.07
C ALA A 94 3.00 -13.37 -0.21
N ASP A 95 3.71 -13.98 0.73
CA ASP A 95 3.13 -14.96 1.67
C ASP A 95 2.02 -14.33 2.52
N LEU A 96 2.21 -13.08 2.97
CA LEU A 96 1.16 -12.34 3.71
C LEU A 96 -0.11 -12.18 2.89
N LEU A 97 0.00 -11.85 1.60
CA LEU A 97 -1.16 -11.72 0.70
C LEU A 97 -1.94 -13.05 0.60
N HIS A 98 -1.25 -14.18 0.46
CA HIS A 98 -1.89 -15.50 0.47
C HIS A 98 -2.58 -15.79 1.81
N ILE A 99 -1.93 -15.47 2.94
CA ILE A 99 -2.52 -15.63 4.27
C ILE A 99 -3.76 -14.74 4.44
N ILE A 100 -3.72 -13.49 3.98
CA ILE A 100 -4.85 -12.56 4.03
C ILE A 100 -6.02 -13.10 3.22
N ILE A 101 -5.80 -13.55 1.99
CA ILE A 101 -6.86 -14.09 1.12
C ILE A 101 -7.48 -15.35 1.72
N ALA A 102 -6.66 -16.25 2.26
CA ALA A 102 -7.11 -17.51 2.83
C ALA A 102 -7.86 -17.34 4.15
N ASN A 103 -7.40 -16.46 5.05
CA ASN A 103 -7.92 -16.34 6.42
C ASN A 103 -8.86 -15.14 6.62
N LYS A 104 -8.83 -14.16 5.73
CA LYS A 104 -9.63 -12.91 5.79
C LYS A 104 -9.59 -12.24 7.17
N PRO A 105 -8.39 -11.96 7.71
CA PRO A 105 -8.28 -11.32 9.02
C PRO A 105 -8.95 -9.94 9.00
N ALA A 106 -9.54 -9.54 10.13
CA ALA A 106 -10.28 -8.29 10.25
C ALA A 106 -9.38 -7.05 10.25
N ASP A 107 -8.16 -7.19 10.76
CA ASP A 107 -7.18 -6.10 10.90
C ASP A 107 -5.75 -6.66 10.99
N VAL A 108 -4.78 -5.75 11.10
CA VAL A 108 -3.35 -6.11 11.22
C VAL A 108 -3.07 -6.93 12.46
N ALA A 109 -3.77 -6.70 13.58
CA ALA A 109 -3.56 -7.47 14.80
C ALA A 109 -4.01 -8.93 14.62
N ALA A 110 -5.15 -9.14 13.97
CA ALA A 110 -5.63 -10.47 13.58
C ALA A 110 -4.69 -11.15 12.58
N LEU A 111 -4.15 -10.40 11.60
CA LEU A 111 -3.16 -10.93 10.65
C LEU A 111 -1.89 -11.39 11.36
N LEU A 112 -1.36 -10.61 12.30
CA LEU A 112 -0.18 -10.96 13.08
C LEU A 112 -0.34 -12.26 13.86
N ALA A 113 -1.57 -12.59 14.29
CA ALA A 113 -1.89 -13.82 14.99
C ALA A 113 -2.08 -15.04 14.06
N CYS A 114 -2.25 -14.83 12.76
CA CYS A 114 -2.39 -15.92 11.79
C CYS A 114 -1.12 -16.80 11.75
N THR A 115 -1.32 -18.08 11.42
CA THR A 115 -0.23 -19.01 11.16
C THR A 115 0.49 -18.63 9.87
N TYR A 116 1.83 -18.48 9.94
CA TYR A 116 2.68 -18.26 8.77
C TYR A 116 3.17 -19.61 8.20
N ALA A 117 3.80 -20.44 9.02
CA ALA A 117 4.25 -21.77 8.65
C ALA A 117 4.41 -22.67 9.87
N GLY A 118 3.88 -23.90 9.82
CA GLY A 118 3.88 -24.81 10.96
C GLY A 118 3.21 -24.16 12.18
N GLU A 119 3.94 -24.02 13.28
CA GLU A 119 3.47 -23.35 14.52
C GLU A 119 3.87 -21.87 14.60
N GLN A 120 4.60 -21.35 13.61
CA GLN A 120 5.07 -19.97 13.59
C GLN A 120 3.94 -19.02 13.15
N THR A 121 3.71 -17.96 13.94
CA THR A 121 2.78 -16.89 13.57
C THR A 121 3.44 -15.87 12.63
N VAL A 122 2.62 -15.06 11.96
CA VAL A 122 3.07 -13.91 11.15
C VAL A 122 3.90 -12.94 12.01
N GLU A 123 3.48 -12.68 13.25
CA GLU A 123 4.23 -11.82 14.18
C GLU A 123 5.63 -12.39 14.48
N ALA A 124 5.71 -13.68 14.75
CA ALA A 124 7.00 -14.33 15.01
C ALA A 124 7.92 -14.29 13.78
N LYS A 125 7.37 -14.48 12.58
CA LYS A 125 8.10 -14.34 11.32
C LYS A 125 8.58 -12.93 11.06
N LEU A 126 7.76 -11.93 11.30
CA LEU A 126 8.14 -10.52 11.16
C LEU A 126 9.31 -10.17 12.11
N LYS A 127 9.25 -10.59 13.38
CA LYS A 127 10.34 -10.37 14.36
C LYS A 127 11.64 -11.08 13.96
N GLU A 128 11.54 -12.28 13.40
CA GLU A 128 12.67 -13.01 12.85
C GLU A 128 13.33 -12.22 11.69
N LEU A 129 12.52 -11.66 10.78
CA LEU A 129 13.03 -10.87 9.66
C LEU A 129 13.67 -9.56 10.13
N ILE A 130 13.08 -8.85 11.10
CA ILE A 130 13.67 -7.66 11.72
C ILE A 130 15.04 -7.98 12.34
N PHE A 131 15.17 -9.14 12.95
CA PHE A 131 16.45 -9.59 13.52
C PHE A 131 17.48 -9.96 12.44
N THR A 132 17.05 -10.69 11.44
CA THR A 132 17.93 -11.24 10.38
C THR A 132 18.41 -10.15 9.43
N ILE A 133 17.50 -9.29 8.98
CA ILE A 133 17.78 -8.19 8.04
C ILE A 133 18.42 -7.01 8.78
N GLY A 134 18.04 -6.78 10.03
CA GLY A 134 18.65 -5.74 10.86
C GLY A 134 17.96 -4.39 10.79
N GLU A 135 16.81 -4.27 10.10
CA GLU A 135 16.01 -3.05 10.01
C GLU A 135 14.64 -3.23 10.67
N ASN A 136 14.02 -2.11 11.08
CA ASN A 136 12.63 -2.09 11.47
C ASN A 136 11.74 -2.38 10.25
N MET A 137 10.72 -3.21 10.45
CA MET A 137 9.71 -3.51 9.45
C MET A 137 8.35 -3.57 10.11
N SER A 138 7.30 -3.13 9.40
CA SER A 138 5.94 -3.15 9.92
C SER A 138 4.94 -3.47 8.81
N ILE A 139 3.95 -4.29 9.12
CA ILE A 139 2.75 -4.44 8.31
C ILE A 139 1.87 -3.25 8.65
N ARG A 140 1.73 -2.31 7.70
CA ARG A 140 1.05 -1.04 7.98
C ARG A 140 -0.46 -1.16 7.83
N ARG A 141 -0.89 -1.68 6.69
CA ARG A 141 -2.31 -1.81 6.33
C ARG A 141 -2.51 -2.85 5.25
N PHE A 142 -3.69 -3.37 5.18
CA PHE A 142 -4.17 -4.18 4.06
C PHE A 142 -5.68 -3.99 3.92
N ASP A 143 -6.18 -4.28 2.72
CA ASP A 143 -7.60 -4.38 2.44
C ASP A 143 -7.89 -5.63 1.61
N ILE A 144 -9.11 -6.15 1.75
CA ILE A 144 -9.62 -7.31 1.01
C ILE A 144 -10.82 -6.85 0.19
N ILE A 145 -10.87 -7.30 -1.05
CA ILE A 145 -11.95 -6.97 -1.99
C ILE A 145 -12.39 -8.23 -2.74
N GLU A 146 -13.69 -8.38 -2.96
CA GLU A 146 -14.24 -9.54 -3.66
C GLU A 146 -15.08 -9.12 -4.86
N GLY A 147 -14.97 -9.86 -5.96
CA GLY A 147 -15.75 -9.63 -7.18
C GLY A 147 -14.95 -9.83 -8.46
N ASP A 148 -15.35 -9.13 -9.51
CA ASP A 148 -14.58 -9.04 -10.75
C ASP A 148 -13.49 -7.97 -10.60
N LEU A 149 -12.25 -8.43 -10.46
CA LEU A 149 -11.13 -7.61 -10.03
C LEU A 149 -10.10 -7.39 -11.15
N VAL A 150 -9.39 -6.28 -11.03
CA VAL A 150 -8.14 -6.03 -11.73
C VAL A 150 -7.17 -5.35 -10.79
N SER A 151 -5.88 -5.62 -10.93
CA SER A 151 -4.82 -4.94 -10.18
C SER A 151 -3.79 -4.30 -11.10
N TYR A 152 -3.13 -3.28 -10.55
CA TYR A 152 -2.00 -2.62 -11.19
C TYR A 152 -0.97 -2.20 -10.14
N ILE A 153 0.29 -2.57 -10.35
CA ILE A 153 1.43 -2.15 -9.53
C ILE A 153 2.30 -1.21 -10.34
N HIS A 154 2.52 0.00 -9.84
CA HIS A 154 3.40 1.00 -10.44
C HIS A 154 4.71 1.11 -9.66
N GLY A 155 5.81 1.40 -10.37
CA GLY A 155 7.11 1.72 -9.75
C GLY A 155 7.67 0.59 -8.87
N LYS A 156 7.41 -0.69 -9.22
CA LYS A 156 7.90 -1.86 -8.46
C LYS A 156 7.45 -1.86 -7.00
N GLY A 157 6.19 -1.55 -6.75
CA GLY A 157 5.61 -1.52 -5.41
C GLY A 157 5.58 -0.14 -4.76
N GLN A 158 5.76 0.95 -5.53
CA GLN A 158 5.52 2.30 -5.02
C GLN A 158 4.05 2.61 -4.89
N ILE A 159 3.25 2.25 -5.90
CA ILE A 159 1.80 2.42 -5.89
C ILE A 159 1.16 1.10 -6.29
N GLY A 160 0.17 0.66 -5.52
CA GLY A 160 -0.70 -0.46 -5.84
C GLY A 160 -2.15 0.01 -5.98
N VAL A 161 -2.85 -0.53 -6.95
CA VAL A 161 -4.27 -0.27 -7.20
C VAL A 161 -4.97 -1.60 -7.44
N ILE A 162 -6.08 -1.83 -6.74
CA ILE A 162 -7.00 -2.94 -7.00
C ILE A 162 -8.40 -2.37 -7.17
N VAL A 163 -9.09 -2.79 -8.23
CA VAL A 163 -10.38 -2.23 -8.63
C VAL A 163 -11.38 -3.34 -8.83
N LYS A 164 -12.60 -3.15 -8.33
CA LYS A 164 -13.75 -4.01 -8.55
C LYS A 164 -14.67 -3.41 -9.59
N PHE A 165 -15.09 -4.25 -10.53
CA PHE A 165 -16.05 -3.90 -11.57
C PHE A 165 -17.31 -4.78 -11.49
N ASN A 166 -18.39 -4.24 -12.01
CA ASN A 166 -19.53 -5.00 -12.48
C ASN A 166 -19.67 -4.76 -13.99
N ALA A 167 -20.06 -5.79 -14.73
CA ALA A 167 -20.34 -5.64 -16.15
C ALA A 167 -21.47 -6.55 -16.59
N ASP A 168 -22.23 -6.13 -17.58
CA ASP A 168 -23.18 -7.00 -18.26
C ASP A 168 -22.45 -8.17 -18.93
N ALA A 169 -23.13 -9.30 -19.06
CA ALA A 169 -22.54 -10.52 -19.59
C ALA A 169 -21.88 -10.34 -20.96
N ALA A 170 -22.49 -9.52 -21.84
CA ALA A 170 -21.94 -9.23 -23.17
C ALA A 170 -20.64 -8.43 -23.08
N ALA A 171 -20.58 -7.41 -22.22
CA ALA A 171 -19.38 -6.61 -22.00
C ALA A 171 -18.27 -7.44 -21.35
N ALA A 172 -18.61 -8.25 -20.33
CA ALA A 172 -17.64 -9.11 -19.64
C ALA A 172 -17.04 -10.20 -20.54
N ALA A 173 -17.79 -10.68 -21.55
CA ALA A 173 -17.34 -11.68 -22.52
C ALA A 173 -16.47 -11.08 -23.65
N ASN A 174 -16.38 -9.76 -23.76
CA ASN A 174 -15.57 -9.10 -24.79
C ASN A 174 -14.09 -9.26 -24.50
N GLU A 175 -13.28 -9.61 -25.50
CA GLU A 175 -11.82 -9.79 -25.37
C GLU A 175 -11.08 -8.53 -24.91
N GLY A 176 -11.58 -7.34 -25.21
CA GLY A 176 -11.05 -6.05 -24.76
C GLY A 176 -11.36 -5.69 -23.29
N TYR A 177 -12.23 -6.45 -22.62
CA TYR A 177 -12.70 -6.09 -21.28
C TYR A 177 -11.58 -6.07 -20.25
N ALA A 178 -10.69 -7.05 -20.26
CA ALA A 178 -9.55 -7.10 -19.36
C ALA A 178 -8.62 -5.90 -19.52
N GLU A 179 -8.38 -5.47 -20.76
CA GLU A 179 -7.58 -4.28 -21.05
C GLU A 179 -8.28 -3.01 -20.59
N ALA A 180 -9.58 -2.89 -20.80
CA ALA A 180 -10.37 -1.74 -20.37
C ALA A 180 -10.29 -1.55 -18.84
N LYS A 181 -10.46 -2.63 -18.05
CA LYS A 181 -10.28 -2.61 -16.60
C LYS A 181 -8.87 -2.15 -16.21
N LYS A 182 -7.84 -2.72 -16.86
CA LYS A 182 -6.43 -2.38 -16.57
C LYS A 182 -6.13 -0.91 -16.86
N ASN A 183 -6.71 -0.35 -17.91
CA ASN A 183 -6.56 1.05 -18.26
C ASN A 183 -7.12 1.98 -17.18
N VAL A 184 -8.24 1.63 -16.55
CA VAL A 184 -8.80 2.38 -15.42
C VAL A 184 -7.90 2.26 -14.18
N ALA A 185 -7.40 1.05 -13.86
CA ALA A 185 -6.48 0.87 -12.75
C ALA A 185 -5.18 1.68 -12.94
N LEU A 186 -4.66 1.75 -14.17
CA LEU A 186 -3.53 2.59 -14.53
C LEU A 186 -3.84 4.08 -14.35
N HIS A 187 -5.03 4.55 -14.75
CA HIS A 187 -5.47 5.91 -14.52
C HIS A 187 -5.47 6.26 -13.02
N ILE A 188 -6.06 5.40 -12.18
CA ILE A 188 -6.10 5.58 -10.72
C ILE A 188 -4.68 5.65 -10.12
N ALA A 189 -3.75 4.84 -10.63
CA ALA A 189 -2.36 4.87 -10.18
C ALA A 189 -1.63 6.16 -10.57
N ALA A 190 -1.93 6.71 -11.75
CA ALA A 190 -1.28 7.90 -12.30
C ALA A 190 -1.79 9.22 -11.69
N GLN A 191 -2.98 9.22 -11.11
CA GLN A 191 -3.58 10.41 -10.50
C GLN A 191 -3.29 10.48 -9.00
N GLN A 192 -3.47 11.68 -8.43
CA GLN A 192 -3.52 11.81 -6.98
C GLN A 192 -4.75 11.06 -6.45
N MET A 193 -4.65 10.56 -5.21
CA MET A 193 -5.75 9.86 -4.58
C MET A 193 -6.99 10.77 -4.50
N VAL A 194 -8.10 10.26 -5.00
CA VAL A 194 -9.41 10.90 -4.86
C VAL A 194 -10.25 10.14 -3.85
N PRO A 195 -10.94 10.86 -2.96
CA PRO A 195 -11.70 10.23 -1.88
C PRO A 195 -13.02 9.58 -2.36
N TYR A 196 -13.55 9.97 -3.53
CA TYR A 196 -14.86 9.54 -3.99
C TYR A 196 -14.79 8.93 -5.40
N ILE A 197 -15.68 7.98 -5.68
CA ILE A 197 -15.84 7.43 -7.04
C ILE A 197 -16.64 8.40 -7.89
N SER A 198 -17.79 8.84 -7.40
CA SER A 198 -18.73 9.72 -8.11
C SER A 198 -19.23 10.87 -7.22
N ARG A 199 -19.96 11.81 -7.81
CA ARG A 199 -20.61 12.90 -7.04
C ARG A 199 -21.61 12.38 -6.01
N ALA A 200 -22.24 11.24 -6.27
CA ALA A 200 -23.21 10.64 -5.37
C ALA A 200 -22.59 10.13 -4.07
N ASP A 201 -21.28 9.84 -4.09
CA ASP A 201 -20.55 9.35 -2.93
C ASP A 201 -20.04 10.48 -2.03
N VAL A 202 -20.14 11.74 -2.49
CA VAL A 202 -19.71 12.89 -1.70
C VAL A 202 -20.76 13.19 -0.63
N PRO A 203 -20.40 13.20 0.67
CA PRO A 203 -21.33 13.51 1.75
C PRO A 203 -21.95 14.90 1.59
N ALA A 204 -23.22 15.04 1.95
CA ALA A 204 -23.96 16.28 1.76
C ALA A 204 -23.40 17.45 2.60
N ASP A 205 -22.84 17.17 3.76
CA ASP A 205 -22.16 18.13 4.63
C ASP A 205 -20.86 18.65 3.99
N VAL A 206 -20.07 17.79 3.34
CA VAL A 206 -18.87 18.20 2.60
C VAL A 206 -19.23 19.13 1.44
N ILE A 207 -20.30 18.82 0.69
CA ILE A 207 -20.80 19.70 -0.39
C ILE A 207 -21.29 21.04 0.18
N ALA A 208 -21.96 21.01 1.33
CA ALA A 208 -22.48 22.23 1.97
C ALA A 208 -21.34 23.11 2.50
N GLU A 209 -20.31 22.50 3.10
CA GLU A 209 -19.11 23.21 3.56
C GLU A 209 -18.37 23.86 2.39
N GLU A 210 -18.11 23.12 1.31
CA GLU A 210 -17.43 23.66 0.12
C GLU A 210 -18.24 24.81 -0.50
N LYS A 211 -19.56 24.69 -0.60
CA LYS A 211 -20.44 25.80 -1.05
C LYS A 211 -20.30 27.04 -0.16
N SER A 212 -20.25 26.85 1.16
CA SER A 212 -20.09 27.95 2.11
C SER A 212 -18.75 28.67 1.92
N VAL A 213 -17.68 27.92 1.77
CA VAL A 213 -16.30 28.43 1.50
C VAL A 213 -16.30 29.23 0.18
N LEU A 214 -16.86 28.65 -0.89
CA LEU A 214 -16.93 29.30 -2.20
C LEU A 214 -17.75 30.61 -2.16
N LEU A 215 -18.87 30.64 -1.44
CA LEU A 215 -19.67 31.84 -1.25
C LEU A 215 -18.89 32.90 -0.48
N ALA A 216 -18.20 32.55 0.60
CA ALA A 216 -17.37 33.47 1.37
C ALA A 216 -16.22 34.05 0.53
N GLN A 217 -15.57 33.23 -0.30
CA GLN A 217 -14.53 33.70 -1.24
C GLN A 217 -15.09 34.71 -2.25
N LEU A 218 -16.29 34.44 -2.78
CA LEU A 218 -16.95 35.36 -3.73
C LEU A 218 -17.36 36.65 -3.08
N ALA A 219 -17.86 36.65 -1.84
CA ALA A 219 -18.24 37.81 -1.09
C ALA A 219 -17.05 38.74 -0.75
N ASN A 220 -15.88 38.15 -0.54
CA ASN A 220 -14.64 38.87 -0.24
C ASN A 220 -13.95 39.46 -1.50
N ASP A 221 -14.39 39.07 -2.70
CA ASP A 221 -13.83 39.58 -3.95
C ASP A 221 -14.58 40.86 -4.41
N PRO A 222 -13.92 42.05 -4.44
CA PRO A 222 -14.52 43.30 -4.87
C PRO A 222 -15.17 43.25 -6.27
N ALA A 223 -14.68 42.39 -7.16
CA ALA A 223 -15.22 42.20 -8.50
C ALA A 223 -16.65 41.58 -8.49
N ASN A 224 -17.03 40.98 -7.39
CA ASN A 224 -18.33 40.33 -7.19
C ASN A 224 -19.34 41.19 -6.39
N ALA A 225 -18.91 42.29 -5.78
CA ALA A 225 -19.73 43.10 -4.86
C ALA A 225 -21.02 43.64 -5.50
N LYS A 226 -21.08 43.77 -6.81
CA LYS A 226 -22.25 44.28 -7.56
C LYS A 226 -23.05 43.22 -8.29
N LYS A 227 -22.67 41.95 -8.18
CA LYS A 227 -23.32 40.85 -8.89
C LYS A 227 -24.61 40.41 -8.17
N PRO A 228 -25.71 40.17 -8.91
CA PRO A 228 -26.92 39.60 -8.34
C PRO A 228 -26.68 38.22 -7.71
N GLN A 229 -27.45 37.88 -6.66
CA GLN A 229 -27.33 36.58 -5.95
C GLN A 229 -27.38 35.37 -6.90
N GLN A 230 -28.30 35.39 -7.87
CA GLN A 230 -28.42 34.30 -8.88
C GLN A 230 -27.15 34.10 -9.74
N VAL A 231 -26.39 35.17 -9.98
CA VAL A 231 -25.10 35.07 -10.71
C VAL A 231 -24.06 34.49 -9.82
N LEU A 232 -24.01 34.83 -8.54
CA LEU A 232 -23.09 34.26 -7.57
C LEU A 232 -23.34 32.76 -7.39
N GLU A 233 -24.61 32.35 -7.29
CA GLU A 233 -25.00 30.94 -7.21
C GLU A 233 -24.50 30.12 -8.43
N LYS A 234 -24.67 30.64 -9.64
CA LYS A 234 -24.12 30.00 -10.86
C LYS A 234 -22.59 29.90 -10.86
N ILE A 235 -21.90 30.90 -10.33
CA ILE A 235 -20.45 30.85 -10.19
C ILE A 235 -20.06 29.78 -9.18
N VAL A 236 -20.78 29.63 -8.07
CA VAL A 236 -20.57 28.56 -7.08
C VAL A 236 -20.79 27.18 -7.70
N GLU A 237 -21.88 27.00 -8.47
CA GLU A 237 -22.13 25.73 -9.18
C GLU A 237 -20.98 25.38 -10.13
N GLY A 238 -20.48 26.35 -10.89
CA GLY A 238 -19.33 26.13 -11.79
C GLY A 238 -18.03 25.78 -11.04
N ARG A 239 -17.78 26.41 -9.87
CA ARG A 239 -16.63 26.09 -9.03
C ARG A 239 -16.79 24.74 -8.33
N LEU A 240 -18.02 24.39 -7.95
CA LEU A 240 -18.33 23.07 -7.40
C LEU A 240 -18.08 21.96 -8.44
N GLY A 241 -18.30 22.24 -9.73
CA GLY A 241 -17.89 21.34 -10.82
C GLY A 241 -16.40 21.01 -10.74
N LYS A 242 -15.54 22.00 -10.54
CA LYS A 242 -14.09 21.79 -10.38
C LYS A 242 -13.73 21.03 -9.10
N PHE A 243 -14.49 21.24 -8.02
CA PHE A 243 -14.32 20.42 -6.81
C PHE A 243 -14.60 18.96 -7.11
N PHE A 244 -15.66 18.63 -7.85
CA PHE A 244 -15.94 17.25 -8.24
C PHE A 244 -14.89 16.68 -9.20
N GLU A 245 -14.41 17.44 -10.18
CA GLU A 245 -13.31 17.06 -11.07
C GLU A 245 -12.03 16.69 -10.28
N ALA A 246 -11.77 17.42 -9.18
CA ALA A 246 -10.60 17.19 -8.35
C ALA A 246 -10.77 16.03 -7.35
N ASN A 247 -12.01 15.73 -6.91
CA ASN A 247 -12.26 14.78 -5.81
C ASN A 247 -13.04 13.52 -6.21
N CYS A 248 -13.59 13.45 -7.43
CA CYS A 248 -14.37 12.31 -7.90
C CYS A 248 -13.69 11.66 -9.10
N LEU A 249 -13.37 10.37 -8.99
CA LEU A 249 -12.72 9.59 -10.03
C LEU A 249 -13.44 9.66 -11.38
N MET A 250 -14.78 9.52 -11.36
CA MET A 250 -15.59 9.52 -12.60
C MET A 250 -15.59 10.84 -13.33
N GLU A 251 -15.29 11.95 -12.66
CA GLU A 251 -15.21 13.30 -13.24
C GLU A 251 -13.83 13.66 -13.76
N GLN A 252 -12.79 12.88 -13.42
CA GLN A 252 -11.44 13.15 -13.85
C GLN A 252 -11.29 12.92 -15.36
N GLU A 253 -10.46 13.77 -16.01
CA GLU A 253 -10.04 13.55 -17.38
C GLU A 253 -9.23 12.25 -17.46
N TYR A 254 -9.68 11.32 -18.30
CA TYR A 254 -9.04 10.02 -18.42
C TYR A 254 -7.61 10.14 -18.97
N VAL A 255 -6.64 9.55 -18.30
CA VAL A 255 -5.20 9.75 -18.56
C VAL A 255 -4.75 9.43 -19.99
N LYS A 256 -5.48 8.58 -20.71
CA LYS A 256 -5.20 8.25 -22.13
C LYS A 256 -6.16 8.94 -23.10
N ALA A 257 -7.00 9.86 -22.63
CA ALA A 257 -7.95 10.55 -23.50
C ALA A 257 -7.24 11.54 -24.43
N GLU A 258 -7.56 11.50 -25.70
CA GLU A 258 -7.09 12.47 -26.69
C GLU A 258 -7.98 13.73 -26.75
N ASN A 259 -9.21 13.65 -26.24
CA ASN A 259 -10.27 14.65 -26.40
C ASN A 259 -10.93 15.10 -25.07
N LYS A 260 -10.22 15.04 -23.96
CA LYS A 260 -10.72 15.38 -22.60
C LYS A 260 -11.91 14.53 -22.16
N GLU A 261 -11.98 13.30 -22.61
CA GLU A 261 -12.96 12.33 -22.13
C GLU A 261 -12.75 12.04 -20.66
N THR A 262 -13.84 12.03 -19.87
CA THR A 262 -13.77 11.65 -18.45
C THR A 262 -13.74 10.12 -18.29
N VAL A 263 -13.32 9.64 -17.10
CA VAL A 263 -13.35 8.21 -16.77
C VAL A 263 -14.77 7.64 -16.91
N ALA A 264 -15.80 8.38 -16.47
CA ALA A 264 -17.19 7.98 -16.66
C ALA A 264 -17.53 7.78 -18.16
N LYS A 265 -17.11 8.74 -18.99
CA LYS A 265 -17.38 8.68 -20.42
C LYS A 265 -16.63 7.55 -21.13
N TYR A 266 -15.38 7.32 -20.72
CA TYR A 266 -14.58 6.18 -21.18
C TYR A 266 -15.28 4.85 -20.89
N LEU A 267 -15.76 4.64 -19.66
CA LEU A 267 -16.48 3.41 -19.28
C LEU A 267 -17.81 3.27 -20.03
N GLU A 268 -18.58 4.36 -20.17
CA GLU A 268 -19.83 4.37 -20.94
C GLU A 268 -19.60 3.98 -22.42
N ASN A 269 -18.63 4.61 -23.07
CA ASN A 269 -18.33 4.36 -24.47
C ASN A 269 -17.79 2.94 -24.70
N THR A 270 -16.91 2.48 -23.82
CA THR A 270 -16.34 1.13 -23.86
C THR A 270 -17.43 0.08 -23.63
N GLY A 271 -18.29 0.28 -22.65
CA GLY A 271 -19.42 -0.62 -22.39
C GLY A 271 -20.35 -0.72 -23.59
N LYS A 272 -20.74 0.40 -24.22
CA LYS A 272 -21.54 0.40 -25.44
C LYS A 272 -20.86 -0.34 -26.60
N ALA A 273 -19.55 -0.15 -26.78
CA ALA A 273 -18.79 -0.86 -27.81
C ALA A 273 -18.72 -2.37 -27.55
N PHE A 274 -18.77 -2.80 -26.29
CA PHE A 274 -18.76 -4.21 -25.89
C PHE A 274 -20.18 -4.82 -25.77
N GLY A 275 -21.21 -4.03 -26.01
CA GLY A 275 -22.61 -4.49 -26.04
C GLY A 275 -23.29 -4.58 -24.67
N GLY A 276 -22.77 -3.89 -23.65
CA GLY A 276 -23.33 -3.84 -22.31
C GLY A 276 -22.77 -2.70 -21.47
N ALA A 277 -23.17 -2.62 -20.22
CA ALA A 277 -22.64 -1.63 -19.26
C ALA A 277 -21.41 -2.16 -18.56
N ILE A 278 -20.49 -1.26 -18.19
CA ILE A 278 -19.35 -1.49 -17.32
C ILE A 278 -19.39 -0.44 -16.21
N GLU A 279 -19.39 -0.91 -14.97
CA GLU A 279 -19.46 -0.07 -13.77
C GLU A 279 -18.22 -0.31 -12.90
N LEU A 280 -17.56 0.76 -12.45
CA LEU A 280 -16.57 0.69 -11.40
C LEU A 280 -17.30 0.77 -10.06
N VAL A 281 -17.17 -0.28 -9.23
CA VAL A 281 -17.89 -0.41 -7.96
C VAL A 281 -17.11 0.14 -6.80
N SER A 282 -15.82 -0.25 -6.70
CA SER A 282 -14.93 0.19 -5.62
C SER A 282 -13.47 -0.02 -6.01
N PHE A 283 -12.58 0.65 -5.32
CA PHE A 283 -11.15 0.46 -5.49
C PHE A 283 -10.40 0.75 -4.19
N PHE A 284 -9.19 0.18 -4.08
CA PHE A 284 -8.18 0.60 -3.13
C PHE A 284 -6.94 1.05 -3.89
N ARG A 285 -6.37 2.17 -3.45
CA ARG A 285 -5.09 2.68 -3.92
C ARG A 285 -4.20 2.94 -2.72
N TYR A 286 -3.05 2.28 -2.70
CA TYR A 286 -2.02 2.52 -1.72
C TYR A 286 -0.79 3.13 -2.38
N GLU A 287 -0.22 4.11 -1.72
CA GLU A 287 1.10 4.63 -2.05
C GLU A 287 2.03 4.37 -0.87
N LYS A 288 3.18 3.80 -1.16
CA LYS A 288 4.19 3.45 -0.17
C LYS A 288 4.60 4.66 0.67
N GLY A 289 4.50 4.55 1.98
CA GLY A 289 4.88 5.60 2.92
C GLY A 289 3.98 6.84 2.91
N GLU A 290 2.81 6.78 2.27
CA GLU A 290 1.86 7.89 2.23
C GLU A 290 1.48 8.36 3.64
N GLY A 291 1.67 9.66 3.92
CA GLY A 291 1.36 10.25 5.23
C GLY A 291 2.32 9.85 6.37
N LEU A 292 3.34 9.03 6.11
CA LEU A 292 4.39 8.75 7.08
C LEU A 292 5.46 9.84 7.06
N GLN A 293 6.02 10.12 8.25
CA GLN A 293 7.18 10.98 8.36
C GLN A 293 8.37 10.29 7.66
N LYS A 294 8.93 10.94 6.65
CA LYS A 294 10.14 10.45 5.97
C LYS A 294 11.36 10.85 6.80
N ARG A 295 12.37 9.97 6.81
CA ARG A 295 13.68 10.31 7.35
C ARG A 295 14.28 11.44 6.48
N GLU A 296 14.55 12.60 7.07
CA GLU A 296 15.34 13.62 6.39
C GLU A 296 16.77 13.08 6.23
N GLU A 297 17.13 12.73 5.00
CA GLU A 297 18.52 12.41 4.65
C GLU A 297 19.30 13.72 4.54
N ASP A 298 19.81 14.20 5.67
CA ASP A 298 20.80 15.27 5.67
C ASP A 298 22.18 14.66 5.31
N PHE A 299 22.37 14.44 4.01
CA PHE A 299 23.59 13.88 3.43
C PHE A 299 24.82 14.70 3.83
N ALA A 300 24.67 16.02 4.03
CA ALA A 300 25.73 16.90 4.48
C ALA A 300 26.14 16.59 5.94
N ALA A 301 25.16 16.41 6.82
CA ALA A 301 25.42 16.06 8.22
C ALA A 301 25.97 14.62 8.39
N GLU A 302 25.59 13.68 7.52
CA GLU A 302 26.17 12.33 7.52
C GLU A 302 27.63 12.33 7.06
N ILE A 303 27.96 13.07 5.99
CA ILE A 303 29.34 13.23 5.54
C ILE A 303 30.19 13.93 6.60
N GLU A 304 29.66 14.97 7.24
CA GLU A 304 30.37 15.70 8.30
C GLU A 304 30.64 14.81 9.52
N LYS A 305 29.70 13.93 9.89
CA LYS A 305 29.91 12.91 10.94
C LYS A 305 30.93 11.85 10.56
N MET A 306 30.98 11.44 9.29
CA MET A 306 32.00 10.48 8.80
C MET A 306 33.41 11.09 8.79
N VAL A 307 33.51 12.36 8.40
CA VAL A 307 34.80 13.08 8.36
C VAL A 307 35.35 13.40 9.77
N ASN A 308 34.44 13.69 10.72
CA ASN A 308 34.84 14.05 12.09
C ASN A 308 35.12 12.85 13.01
N ASN A 309 34.79 11.60 12.56
CA ASN A 309 35.07 10.35 13.29
C ASN A 309 36.36 9.66 12.83
N HIS A 310 37.21 10.31 12.05
CA HIS A 310 38.57 9.94 11.68
C HIS A 310 39.56 11.01 12.18
#